data_c9a8098856621ee1df98d1152d0dc36c
#
_entry.id   c9a8098856621ee1df98d1152d0dc36c
#
_cell.length_a   1.000
_cell.length_b   1.000
_cell.length_c   1.000
_cell.angle_alpha   90.00
_cell.angle_beta   90.00
_cell.angle_gamma   90.00
#
_symmetry.space_group_name_H-M   'P 1'
#
loop_
_entity.id
_entity.type
_entity.pdbx_description
1 polymer ?
#
loop_
_entity_poly.entity_id
_entity_poly.type
_entity_poly.pdbx_seq_one_letter_code
_entity_poly.pdbx_strand_id
1 'polypeptide(L)'
;MTQMIEFCLQFLDQINAQTGQNVEPMQAKEQMLRHFPTLKRWSMPDNRTIEQKAADLLEMCDNVTVASVNADGYPRPVQMSKIHAVGFSDVWMATSAGSVKVADFRLNNKAGLCYEYYGDGVALRGTVEIVTDDAIRREMWHEWFIHHFAGGQADPDYVLLHFMGKDAAIWINAELKHLNL
;
A
#
# COMPACT_ATOMS: atom_id res chain seq x y z
N MET A 1 13.72 -13.09 18.03
CA MET A 1 14.09 -14.16 17.05
C MET A 1 13.77 -15.56 17.59
N THR A 2 14.19 -15.94 18.77
CA THR A 2 13.99 -17.28 19.35
C THR A 2 12.51 -17.68 19.51
N GLN A 3 11.66 -16.82 20.05
CA GLN A 3 10.22 -17.12 20.28
C GLN A 3 9.43 -17.39 18.99
N MET A 4 9.80 -16.80 17.89
CA MET A 4 9.09 -16.98 16.62
C MET A 4 9.52 -18.26 15.91
N ILE A 5 10.80 -18.64 16.03
CA ILE A 5 11.28 -19.95 15.56
C ILE A 5 10.58 -21.07 16.33
N GLU A 6 10.41 -20.91 17.64
CA GLU A 6 9.66 -21.85 18.49
C GLU A 6 8.18 -21.93 18.09
N PHE A 7 7.53 -20.80 17.82
CA PHE A 7 6.14 -20.76 17.33
C PHE A 7 6.02 -21.47 15.96
N CYS A 8 6.97 -21.25 15.05
CA CYS A 8 7.00 -21.90 13.75
C CYS A 8 7.18 -23.42 13.86
N LEU A 9 8.04 -23.88 14.76
CA LEU A 9 8.26 -25.31 15.02
C LEU A 9 7.02 -25.96 15.66
N GLN A 10 6.38 -25.31 16.64
CA GLN A 10 5.15 -25.79 17.25
C GLN A 10 3.99 -25.89 16.24
N PHE A 11 3.88 -24.93 15.31
CA PHE A 11 2.88 -24.98 14.26
C PHE A 11 3.14 -26.12 13.26
N LEU A 12 4.39 -26.39 12.94
CA LEU A 12 4.81 -27.54 12.12
C LEU A 12 4.41 -28.85 12.79
N ASP A 13 4.70 -29.00 14.08
CA ASP A 13 4.35 -30.16 14.86
C ASP A 13 2.83 -30.38 14.92
N GLN A 14 2.04 -29.30 15.02
CA GLN A 14 0.58 -29.38 14.98
C GLN A 14 0.06 -29.83 13.60
N ILE A 15 0.60 -29.32 12.49
CA ILE A 15 0.22 -29.77 11.14
C ILE A 15 0.56 -31.24 10.96
N ASN A 16 1.74 -31.66 11.32
CA ASN A 16 2.17 -33.05 11.20
C ASN A 16 1.32 -34.00 12.05
N ALA A 17 0.94 -33.58 13.26
CA ALA A 17 0.05 -34.34 14.14
C ALA A 17 -1.38 -34.44 13.60
N GLN A 18 -1.91 -33.41 12.96
CA GLN A 18 -3.28 -33.36 12.44
C GLN A 18 -3.42 -34.05 11.07
N THR A 19 -2.39 -34.00 10.22
CA THR A 19 -2.44 -34.52 8.86
C THR A 19 -1.86 -35.91 8.72
N GLY A 20 -1.08 -36.38 9.70
CA GLY A 20 -0.31 -37.62 9.62
C GLY A 20 0.78 -37.62 8.55
N GLN A 21 1.06 -36.42 7.97
CA GLN A 21 2.08 -36.22 6.94
C GLN A 21 3.35 -35.68 7.60
N ASN A 22 4.49 -36.21 7.23
CA ASN A 22 5.78 -35.64 7.64
C ASN A 22 6.14 -34.53 6.64
N VAL A 23 5.58 -33.33 6.87
CA VAL A 23 5.84 -32.17 6.00
C VAL A 23 7.26 -31.70 6.26
N GLU A 24 8.08 -31.67 5.20
CA GLU A 24 9.43 -31.14 5.29
C GLU A 24 9.43 -29.68 5.74
N PRO A 25 10.37 -29.25 6.60
CA PRO A 25 10.41 -27.89 7.17
C PRO A 25 10.33 -26.77 6.10
N MET A 26 10.87 -27.02 4.91
CA MET A 26 10.87 -26.07 3.81
C MET A 26 9.48 -25.92 3.16
N GLN A 27 8.74 -27.01 3.02
CA GLN A 27 7.37 -26.99 2.49
C GLN A 27 6.38 -26.36 3.49
N ALA A 28 6.56 -26.64 4.77
CA ALA A 28 5.78 -26.01 5.84
C ALA A 28 6.05 -24.50 5.92
N LYS A 29 7.30 -24.07 5.74
CA LYS A 29 7.68 -22.66 5.63
C LYS A 29 6.98 -21.99 4.46
N GLU A 30 6.94 -22.60 3.28
CA GLU A 30 6.24 -22.05 2.11
C GLU A 30 4.72 -21.98 2.32
N GLN A 31 4.11 -22.98 2.90
CA GLN A 31 2.67 -22.99 3.22
C GLN A 31 2.34 -21.90 4.26
N MET A 32 3.16 -21.78 5.30
CA MET A 32 3.01 -20.75 6.32
C MET A 32 3.15 -19.34 5.73
N LEU A 33 4.10 -19.11 4.83
CA LEU A 33 4.31 -17.83 4.15
C LEU A 33 3.17 -17.48 3.18
N ARG A 34 2.44 -18.48 2.66
CA ARG A 34 1.21 -18.25 1.86
C ARG A 34 0.01 -17.85 2.72
N HIS A 35 -0.12 -18.45 3.92
CA HIS A 35 -1.24 -18.15 4.83
C HIS A 35 -0.97 -16.92 5.72
N PHE A 36 0.28 -16.63 5.97
CA PHE A 36 0.73 -15.51 6.79
C PHE A 36 1.82 -14.72 6.04
N PRO A 37 1.45 -13.90 5.05
CA PRO A 37 2.41 -13.11 4.26
C PRO A 37 3.34 -12.26 5.11
N THR A 38 2.88 -11.85 6.30
CA THR A 38 3.66 -11.12 7.32
C THR A 38 4.91 -11.84 7.77
N LEU A 39 4.89 -13.19 7.79
CA LEU A 39 6.06 -13.98 8.18
C LEU A 39 7.17 -13.97 7.14
N LYS A 40 6.84 -13.69 5.87
CA LYS A 40 7.83 -13.55 4.78
C LYS A 40 8.86 -12.47 5.08
N ARG A 41 8.41 -11.40 5.74
CA ARG A 41 9.23 -10.28 6.20
C ARG A 41 10.31 -10.67 7.21
N TRP A 42 10.03 -11.64 8.09
CA TRP A 42 10.92 -12.07 9.17
C TRP A 42 11.85 -13.23 8.80
N SER A 43 11.66 -13.85 7.62
CA SER A 43 12.34 -15.09 7.25
C SER A 43 13.48 -14.90 6.25
N MET A 44 13.69 -13.72 5.71
CA MET A 44 14.76 -13.45 4.73
C MET A 44 15.93 -12.71 5.36
N PRO A 45 17.18 -13.03 4.97
CA PRO A 45 18.31 -12.16 5.23
C PRO A 45 18.02 -10.79 4.61
N ASP A 46 18.05 -9.75 5.40
CA ASP A 46 17.53 -8.45 5.00
C ASP A 46 18.60 -7.56 4.35
N ASN A 47 19.06 -7.99 3.17
CA ASN A 47 20.01 -7.22 2.34
C ASN A 47 19.30 -6.15 1.47
N ARG A 48 17.97 -6.00 1.61
CA ARG A 48 17.19 -5.01 0.83
C ARG A 48 17.46 -3.60 1.35
N THR A 49 17.44 -2.64 0.43
CA THR A 49 17.50 -1.23 0.79
C THR A 49 16.21 -0.82 1.53
N ILE A 50 16.21 0.31 2.21
CA ILE A 50 15.02 0.80 2.92
C ILE A 50 13.89 1.12 1.94
N GLU A 51 14.21 1.57 0.72
CA GLU A 51 13.26 1.84 -0.36
C GLU A 51 12.60 0.54 -0.85
N GLN A 52 13.36 -0.54 -0.99
CA GLN A 52 12.83 -1.85 -1.36
C GLN A 52 11.90 -2.39 -0.27
N LYS A 53 12.25 -2.23 1.01
CA LYS A 53 11.39 -2.60 2.13
C LYS A 53 10.10 -1.79 2.16
N ALA A 54 10.18 -0.49 1.89
CA ALA A 54 9.02 0.40 1.81
C ALA A 54 8.10 0.04 0.63
N ALA A 55 8.66 -0.35 -0.53
CA ALA A 55 7.89 -0.83 -1.66
C ALA A 55 7.19 -2.16 -1.35
N ASP A 56 7.88 -3.11 -0.73
CA ASP A 56 7.28 -4.38 -0.30
C ASP A 56 6.16 -4.15 0.74
N LEU A 57 6.32 -3.16 1.63
CA LEU A 57 5.27 -2.77 2.57
C LEU A 57 4.05 -2.22 1.84
N LEU A 58 4.25 -1.35 0.85
CA LEU A 58 3.16 -0.81 0.03
C LEU A 58 2.42 -1.89 -0.74
N GLU A 59 3.12 -2.91 -1.26
CA GLU A 59 2.49 -4.06 -1.94
C GLU A 59 1.52 -4.82 -1.02
N MET A 60 1.82 -4.91 0.27
CA MET A 60 0.93 -5.55 1.25
C MET A 60 -0.28 -4.70 1.65
N CYS A 61 -0.29 -3.41 1.29
CA CYS A 61 -1.37 -2.48 1.62
C CYS A 61 -2.35 -2.35 0.46
N ASP A 62 -3.59 -2.82 0.62
CA ASP A 62 -4.67 -2.58 -0.35
C ASP A 62 -5.14 -1.12 -0.32
N ASN A 63 -5.02 -0.48 0.84
CA ASN A 63 -5.46 0.89 1.06
C ASN A 63 -4.31 1.76 1.56
N VAL A 64 -4.39 3.03 1.18
CA VAL A 64 -3.50 4.09 1.66
C VAL A 64 -4.33 5.24 2.23
N THR A 65 -3.78 6.00 3.16
CA THR A 65 -4.39 7.24 3.61
C THR A 65 -3.76 8.41 2.87
N VAL A 66 -4.54 9.12 2.06
CA VAL A 66 -4.11 10.37 1.42
C VAL A 66 -4.74 11.55 2.14
N ALA A 67 -3.99 12.62 2.34
CA ALA A 67 -4.46 13.85 2.96
C ALA A 67 -4.32 15.02 1.99
N SER A 68 -5.46 15.66 1.65
CA SER A 68 -5.51 16.97 1.01
C SER A 68 -5.44 18.08 2.08
N VAL A 69 -5.20 19.31 1.65
CA VAL A 69 -5.28 20.51 2.51
C VAL A 69 -6.47 21.34 2.03
N ASN A 70 -7.45 21.56 2.91
CA ASN A 70 -8.64 22.33 2.58
C ASN A 70 -8.34 23.84 2.50
N ALA A 71 -9.34 24.63 2.11
CA ALA A 71 -9.21 26.09 1.97
C ALA A 71 -8.81 26.80 3.27
N ASP A 72 -9.17 26.23 4.43
CA ASP A 72 -8.84 26.78 5.76
C ASP A 72 -7.45 26.33 6.25
N GLY A 73 -6.71 25.57 5.46
CA GLY A 73 -5.37 25.10 5.78
C GLY A 73 -5.32 23.80 6.61
N TYR A 74 -6.47 23.16 6.88
CA TYR A 74 -6.50 21.91 7.63
C TYR A 74 -6.25 20.70 6.73
N PRO A 75 -5.44 19.71 7.20
CA PRO A 75 -5.31 18.44 6.51
C PRO A 75 -6.63 17.64 6.59
N ARG A 76 -7.02 17.03 5.48
CA ARG A 76 -8.19 16.17 5.35
C ARG A 76 -7.75 14.76 4.95
N PRO A 77 -7.42 13.88 5.90
CA PRO A 77 -7.05 12.50 5.60
C PRO A 77 -8.28 11.68 5.21
N VAL A 78 -8.10 10.80 4.22
CA VAL A 78 -9.11 9.85 3.77
C VAL A 78 -8.44 8.57 3.32
N GLN A 79 -9.03 7.42 3.65
CA GLN A 79 -8.58 6.14 3.11
C GLN A 79 -9.05 5.95 1.68
N MET A 80 -8.15 5.45 0.83
CA MET A 80 -8.41 5.15 -0.56
C MET A 80 -7.76 3.83 -0.96
N SER A 81 -8.41 3.09 -1.84
CA SER A 81 -7.81 1.90 -2.43
C SER A 81 -6.67 2.31 -3.36
N LYS A 82 -5.50 1.71 -3.14
CA LYS A 82 -4.39 1.77 -4.07
C LYS A 82 -4.74 0.90 -5.28
N ILE A 83 -4.66 1.46 -6.47
CA ILE A 83 -4.92 0.72 -7.72
C ILE A 83 -3.64 0.35 -8.47
N HIS A 84 -2.61 1.17 -8.35
CA HIS A 84 -1.29 0.95 -8.92
C HIS A 84 -0.24 1.70 -8.10
N ALA A 85 1.00 1.21 -8.10
CA ALA A 85 2.14 1.91 -7.50
C ALA A 85 3.44 1.60 -8.26
N VAL A 86 4.34 2.57 -8.27
CA VAL A 86 5.71 2.39 -8.76
C VAL A 86 6.68 2.69 -7.62
N GLY A 87 7.44 1.67 -7.21
CA GLY A 87 8.27 1.76 -6.02
C GLY A 87 7.44 1.97 -4.76
N PHE A 88 7.85 2.88 -3.88
CA PHE A 88 7.21 3.11 -2.60
C PHE A 88 6.55 4.50 -2.45
N SER A 89 6.69 5.37 -3.43
CA SER A 89 6.32 6.79 -3.34
C SER A 89 5.51 7.34 -4.50
N ASP A 90 5.23 6.52 -5.52
CA ASP A 90 4.37 6.85 -6.66
C ASP A 90 3.12 5.98 -6.58
N VAL A 91 1.96 6.59 -6.31
CA VAL A 91 0.74 5.85 -5.97
C VAL A 91 -0.46 6.39 -6.74
N TRP A 92 -1.23 5.48 -7.34
CA TRP A 92 -2.42 5.79 -8.10
C TRP A 92 -3.69 5.33 -7.38
N MET A 93 -4.71 6.17 -7.40
CA MET A 93 -6.00 5.97 -6.76
C MET A 93 -7.12 6.45 -7.67
N ALA A 94 -8.28 5.82 -7.61
CA ALA A 94 -9.47 6.25 -8.36
C ALA A 94 -10.46 6.96 -7.44
N THR A 95 -11.15 8.00 -7.95
CA THR A 95 -12.17 8.72 -7.19
C THR A 95 -13.17 9.45 -8.09
N SER A 96 -14.29 9.92 -7.48
CA SER A 96 -15.27 10.80 -8.13
C SER A 96 -14.70 12.21 -8.33
N ALA A 97 -14.90 12.77 -9.52
CA ALA A 97 -14.51 14.12 -9.88
C ALA A 97 -15.21 15.19 -9.01
N GLY A 98 -16.40 14.87 -8.49
CA GLY A 98 -17.18 15.69 -7.57
C GLY A 98 -16.75 15.58 -6.11
N SER A 99 -15.77 14.75 -5.76
CA SER A 99 -15.37 14.56 -4.37
C SER A 99 -14.67 15.78 -3.78
N VAL A 100 -14.85 16.00 -2.46
CA VAL A 100 -14.26 17.13 -1.73
C VAL A 100 -12.75 17.18 -1.88
N LYS A 101 -12.08 16.02 -1.81
CA LYS A 101 -10.62 15.94 -1.96
C LYS A 101 -10.14 16.40 -3.35
N VAL A 102 -10.91 16.14 -4.40
CA VAL A 102 -10.61 16.64 -5.75
C VAL A 102 -10.72 18.17 -5.81
N ALA A 103 -11.74 18.73 -5.14
CA ALA A 103 -11.85 20.19 -5.02
C ALA A 103 -10.66 20.78 -4.24
N ASP A 104 -10.25 20.15 -3.13
CA ASP A 104 -9.06 20.58 -2.38
C ASP A 104 -7.80 20.52 -3.26
N PHE A 105 -7.57 19.40 -3.99
CA PHE A 105 -6.37 19.24 -4.84
C PHE A 105 -6.34 20.20 -6.05
N ARG A 106 -7.50 20.64 -6.54
CA ARG A 106 -7.54 21.71 -7.57
C ARG A 106 -7.06 23.07 -7.03
N LEU A 107 -7.26 23.33 -5.75
CA LEU A 107 -6.81 24.55 -5.07
C LEU A 107 -5.34 24.44 -4.62
N ASN A 108 -4.96 23.28 -4.08
CA ASN A 108 -3.64 23.03 -3.53
C ASN A 108 -3.27 21.56 -3.73
N ASN A 109 -2.38 21.32 -4.65
CA ASN A 109 -1.95 19.95 -5.00
C ASN A 109 -0.99 19.30 -3.99
N LYS A 110 -0.61 19.99 -2.91
CA LYS A 110 0.22 19.40 -1.86
C LYS A 110 -0.57 18.35 -1.10
N ALA A 111 0.08 17.22 -0.84
CA ALA A 111 -0.54 16.07 -0.20
C ALA A 111 0.40 15.40 0.78
N GLY A 112 -0.20 14.78 1.80
CA GLY A 112 0.42 13.71 2.57
C GLY A 112 -0.14 12.38 2.11
N LEU A 113 0.67 11.32 2.13
CA LEU A 113 0.21 9.95 1.94
C LEU A 113 0.88 9.06 2.96
N CYS A 114 0.13 8.17 3.60
CA CYS A 114 0.71 7.19 4.48
C CYS A 114 0.06 5.81 4.29
N TYR A 115 0.85 4.79 4.58
CA TYR A 115 0.43 3.41 4.63
C TYR A 115 1.18 2.70 5.75
N GLU A 116 0.56 1.69 6.31
CA GLU A 116 1.11 0.92 7.42
C GLU A 116 0.70 -0.54 7.33
N TYR A 117 1.53 -1.41 7.87
CA TYR A 117 1.22 -2.83 8.02
C TYR A 117 1.98 -3.40 9.21
N TYR A 118 1.23 -3.89 10.22
CA TYR A 118 1.77 -4.51 11.45
C TYR A 118 2.87 -3.69 12.15
N GLY A 119 2.63 -2.38 12.32
CA GLY A 119 3.50 -1.49 13.07
C GLY A 119 4.69 -0.92 12.31
N ASP A 120 4.90 -1.34 11.06
CA ASP A 120 5.78 -0.65 10.13
C ASP A 120 4.97 0.31 9.27
N GLY A 121 5.52 1.46 8.98
CA GLY A 121 4.79 2.47 8.24
C GLY A 121 5.68 3.42 7.46
N VAL A 122 5.08 4.03 6.46
CA VAL A 122 5.68 5.08 5.65
C VAL A 122 4.76 6.27 5.62
N ALA A 123 5.31 7.44 5.90
CA ALA A 123 4.62 8.72 5.74
C ALA A 123 5.36 9.54 4.68
N LEU A 124 4.64 9.97 3.67
CA LEU A 124 5.15 10.71 2.52
C LEU A 124 4.57 12.12 2.49
N ARG A 125 5.36 13.09 2.09
CA ARG A 125 4.90 14.38 1.59
C ARG A 125 5.15 14.44 0.08
N GLY A 126 4.20 14.99 -0.65
CA GLY A 126 4.29 15.04 -2.10
C GLY A 126 3.24 15.93 -2.72
N THR A 127 2.93 15.62 -3.97
CA THR A 127 1.89 16.31 -4.74
C THR A 127 0.95 15.31 -5.38
N VAL A 128 -0.29 15.71 -5.58
CA VAL A 128 -1.29 14.96 -6.33
C VAL A 128 -1.58 15.67 -7.64
N GLU A 129 -1.56 14.91 -8.74
CA GLU A 129 -2.10 15.28 -10.02
C GLU A 129 -3.49 14.65 -10.20
N ILE A 130 -4.46 15.43 -10.68
CA ILE A 130 -5.78 14.92 -11.07
C ILE A 130 -5.71 14.54 -12.55
N VAL A 131 -5.70 13.26 -12.84
CA VAL A 131 -5.54 12.75 -14.21
C VAL A 131 -6.91 12.47 -14.81
N THR A 132 -7.18 13.15 -15.93
CA THR A 132 -8.43 13.02 -16.70
C THR A 132 -8.17 12.53 -18.13
N ASP A 133 -6.94 12.18 -18.48
CA ASP A 133 -6.58 11.63 -19.79
C ASP A 133 -7.26 10.29 -20.02
N ASP A 134 -7.97 10.18 -21.13
CA ASP A 134 -8.79 9.00 -21.43
C ASP A 134 -7.96 7.73 -21.71
N ALA A 135 -6.73 7.85 -22.20
CA ALA A 135 -5.88 6.69 -22.43
C ALA A 135 -5.39 6.12 -21.09
N ILE A 136 -4.92 6.99 -20.20
CA ILE A 136 -4.47 6.60 -18.86
C ILE A 136 -5.64 6.04 -18.04
N ARG A 137 -6.81 6.68 -18.10
CA ARG A 137 -8.01 6.22 -17.40
C ARG A 137 -8.44 4.82 -17.84
N ARG A 138 -8.36 4.51 -19.15
CA ARG A 138 -8.64 3.16 -19.66
C ARG A 138 -7.60 2.14 -19.22
N GLU A 139 -6.32 2.49 -19.22
CA GLU A 139 -5.25 1.61 -18.77
C GLU A 139 -5.37 1.24 -17.29
N MET A 140 -5.75 2.21 -16.45
CA MET A 140 -5.89 2.06 -15.00
C MET A 140 -7.28 1.55 -14.57
N TRP A 141 -8.14 1.18 -15.52
CA TRP A 141 -9.49 0.69 -15.20
C TRP A 141 -9.46 -0.72 -14.60
N HIS A 142 -10.19 -0.90 -13.53
CA HIS A 142 -10.52 -2.19 -12.95
C HIS A 142 -12.01 -2.48 -13.07
N GLU A 143 -12.40 -3.71 -13.42
CA GLU A 143 -13.79 -4.09 -13.66
C GLU A 143 -14.72 -3.81 -12.47
N TRP A 144 -14.22 -3.91 -11.23
CA TRP A 144 -15.02 -3.59 -10.05
C TRP A 144 -15.39 -2.10 -9.93
N PHE A 145 -14.71 -1.20 -10.65
CA PHE A 145 -15.05 0.24 -10.67
C PHE A 145 -16.44 0.50 -11.22
N ILE A 146 -17.02 -0.41 -12.00
CA ILE A 146 -18.38 -0.28 -12.52
C ILE A 146 -19.43 -0.09 -11.42
N HIS A 147 -19.17 -0.58 -10.21
CA HIS A 147 -20.06 -0.38 -9.06
C HIS A 147 -20.06 1.07 -8.55
N HIS A 148 -19.05 1.87 -8.92
CA HIS A 148 -18.91 3.26 -8.51
C HIS A 148 -19.10 4.23 -9.69
N PHE A 149 -18.79 3.79 -10.91
CA PHE A 149 -18.82 4.60 -12.13
C PHE A 149 -19.65 3.87 -13.19
N ALA A 150 -20.96 4.10 -13.16
CA ALA A 150 -21.93 3.39 -14.01
C ALA A 150 -21.72 3.62 -15.52
N GLY A 151 -21.08 4.73 -15.91
CA GLY A 151 -20.67 5.04 -17.29
C GLY A 151 -19.42 4.30 -17.75
N GLY A 152 -18.84 3.44 -16.89
CA GLY A 152 -17.63 2.68 -17.21
C GLY A 152 -16.40 3.54 -17.33
N GLN A 153 -15.44 3.12 -18.16
CA GLN A 153 -14.17 3.82 -18.40
C GLN A 153 -14.34 5.26 -18.91
N ALA A 154 -15.47 5.53 -19.57
CA ALA A 154 -15.78 6.86 -20.12
C ALA A 154 -16.61 7.73 -19.17
N ASP A 155 -16.91 7.25 -17.95
CA ASP A 155 -17.69 8.00 -16.98
C ASP A 155 -17.01 9.33 -16.64
N PRO A 156 -17.67 10.49 -16.84
CA PRO A 156 -17.05 11.79 -16.56
C PRO A 156 -16.74 12.02 -15.07
N ASP A 157 -17.37 11.25 -14.18
CA ASP A 157 -17.10 11.31 -12.75
C ASP A 157 -15.88 10.47 -12.33
N TYR A 158 -15.42 9.55 -13.17
CA TYR A 158 -14.22 8.76 -12.92
C TYR A 158 -12.97 9.59 -13.21
N VAL A 159 -12.17 9.89 -12.19
CA VAL A 159 -10.86 10.52 -12.30
C VAL A 159 -9.83 9.75 -11.50
N LEU A 160 -8.56 9.88 -11.87
CA LEU A 160 -7.46 9.30 -11.14
C LEU A 160 -6.75 10.40 -10.32
N LEU A 161 -6.26 10.02 -9.15
CA LEU A 161 -5.32 10.78 -8.36
C LEU A 161 -3.96 10.10 -8.46
N HIS A 162 -2.98 10.78 -9.01
CA HIS A 162 -1.60 10.33 -9.08
C HIS A 162 -0.79 11.07 -8.02
N PHE A 163 -0.43 10.38 -6.95
CA PHE A 163 0.43 10.91 -5.90
C PHE A 163 1.89 10.66 -6.23
N MET A 164 2.71 11.71 -6.15
CA MET A 164 4.17 11.68 -6.34
C MET A 164 4.85 12.19 -5.08
N GLY A 165 5.61 11.30 -4.41
CA GLY A 165 6.37 11.61 -3.20
C GLY A 165 7.55 12.54 -3.48
N LYS A 166 7.83 13.44 -2.52
CA LYS A 166 9.02 14.32 -2.50
C LYS A 166 9.97 14.01 -1.37
N ASP A 167 9.44 13.56 -0.26
CA ASP A 167 10.20 13.10 0.89
C ASP A 167 9.40 12.06 1.67
N ALA A 168 10.09 11.25 2.45
CA ALA A 168 9.54 10.17 3.22
C ALA A 168 10.12 10.09 4.62
N ALA A 169 9.27 9.78 5.59
CA ALA A 169 9.65 9.21 6.88
C ALA A 169 9.23 7.74 6.87
N ILE A 170 10.20 6.84 6.99
CA ILE A 170 10.02 5.39 6.90
C ILE A 170 10.37 4.78 8.26
N TRP A 171 9.39 4.11 8.87
CA TRP A 171 9.55 3.35 10.10
C TRP A 171 9.39 1.87 9.80
N ILE A 172 10.51 1.14 9.74
CA ILE A 172 10.53 -0.29 9.42
C ILE A 172 11.52 -1.00 10.33
N ASN A 173 11.09 -2.10 10.96
CA ASN A 173 11.91 -2.89 11.89
C ASN A 173 12.49 -2.07 13.05
N ALA A 174 11.71 -1.15 13.63
CA ALA A 174 12.11 -0.25 14.70
C ALA A 174 13.23 0.76 14.30
N GLU A 175 13.48 0.96 13.01
CA GLU A 175 14.39 1.99 12.48
C GLU A 175 13.58 3.10 11.80
N LEU A 176 13.90 4.36 12.14
CA LEU A 176 13.37 5.54 11.46
C LEU A 176 14.40 6.06 10.47
N LYS A 177 13.98 6.21 9.22
CA LYS A 177 14.79 6.82 8.14
C LYS A 177 14.01 7.96 7.49
N HIS A 178 14.73 9.03 7.14
CA HIS A 178 14.19 10.12 6.35
C HIS A 178 14.90 10.16 4.99
N LEU A 179 14.12 10.28 3.92
CA LEU A 179 14.63 10.32 2.54
C LEU A 179 14.07 11.55 1.82
N ASN A 180 14.90 12.18 1.01
CA ASN A 180 14.48 13.10 -0.05
C ASN A 180 14.41 12.29 -1.36
N LEU A 181 13.32 12.44 -2.13
CA LEU A 181 13.02 11.67 -3.33
C LEU A 181 13.23 12.50 -4.59
#